data_11cc28e5b98f12f40fadd1dbc36557b9
#
_entry.id   11cc28e5b98f12f40fadd1dbc36557b9
#
_cell.length_a   1.000
_cell.length_b   1.000
_cell.length_c   1.000
_cell.angle_alpha   90.00
_cell.angle_beta   90.00
_cell.angle_gamma   90.00
#
_symmetry.space_group_name_H-M   'P 1'
#
loop_
_entity.id
_entity.type
_entity.pdbx_description
1 polymer ?
#
loop_
_entity_poly.entity_id
_entity_poly.type
_entity_poly.pdbx_seq_one_letter_code
_entity_poly.pdbx_strand_id
1 'polypeptide(L)'
;MCGRPPKKCLPKHHELRSMKTARWLWAPFIAILLIALGAAAIGVYSRGRPLPVPTSQRLFQGVVYTRRVTLRPRPMIIHIITVDMRTAGLRLLVTPPDARGSDTPLRARTTSQFMQETGVQIAVNGDGFYPWWSRSLADYYPHDGDPVHPRGFTASQGKIYWTTDASFPTLYISSRNSLSFDAPAHPYNAISGDPMLLSGGTPMPNLDDTDLHPRTAVGYARNGRYLYLVVVDGRQPFYSEGITLKELAQLMVSLGAQYAMNLDGGGSSTMVVAGTDGKPRILNSPIDNYVPGRERPVANHLGIYVGGKP
;
A
#
# COMPACT_ATOMS: atom_id res chain seq x y z
N MET A 1 61.55 -77.26 10.45
CA MET A 1 60.82 -76.97 9.22
C MET A 1 59.53 -76.25 9.59
N CYS A 2 59.53 -74.93 9.56
CA CYS A 2 58.36 -74.14 9.93
C CYS A 2 57.80 -73.46 8.66
N GLY A 3 56.61 -73.90 8.24
CA GLY A 3 55.85 -73.29 7.14
C GLY A 3 55.09 -72.07 7.62
N ARG A 4 55.27 -70.96 6.94
CA ARG A 4 54.45 -69.71 7.15
C ARG A 4 53.11 -69.81 6.42
N PRO A 5 51.97 -69.34 7.00
CA PRO A 5 50.71 -69.32 6.28
C PRO A 5 50.59 -68.09 5.35
N PRO A 6 49.74 -68.13 4.31
CA PRO A 6 49.64 -67.09 3.28
C PRO A 6 48.85 -65.83 3.80
N LYS A 7 49.30 -64.67 3.36
CA LYS A 7 48.64 -63.34 3.63
C LYS A 7 47.35 -63.26 2.83
N LYS A 8 46.24 -63.01 3.52
CA LYS A 8 44.94 -62.60 2.91
C LYS A 8 45.04 -61.19 2.38
N CYS A 9 44.78 -60.98 1.10
CA CYS A 9 44.59 -59.72 0.48
C CYS A 9 43.21 -59.14 0.92
N LEU A 10 43.21 -57.95 1.50
CA LEU A 10 42.02 -57.13 1.75
C LEU A 10 41.61 -56.44 0.46
N PRO A 11 40.35 -56.36 0.13
CA PRO A 11 39.86 -55.59 -1.03
C PRO A 11 39.99 -54.10 -0.78
N LYS A 12 40.45 -53.40 -1.82
CA LYS A 12 40.61 -51.91 -1.82
C LYS A 12 39.26 -51.20 -1.76
N HIS A 13 39.08 -50.38 -0.76
CA HIS A 13 38.00 -49.40 -0.69
C HIS A 13 38.18 -48.30 -1.77
N HIS A 14 37.65 -48.50 -2.97
CA HIS A 14 37.74 -47.48 -4.04
C HIS A 14 36.41 -47.08 -4.69
N GLU A 15 35.23 -47.52 -4.21
CA GLU A 15 33.99 -47.25 -4.92
C GLU A 15 33.01 -46.26 -4.25
N LEU A 16 33.31 -45.72 -3.08
CA LEU A 16 32.37 -44.82 -2.38
C LEU A 16 32.58 -43.30 -2.62
N ARG A 17 33.61 -42.92 -3.38
CA ARG A 17 33.91 -41.51 -3.69
C ARG A 17 33.20 -40.96 -4.93
N SER A 18 32.80 -41.79 -5.87
CA SER A 18 32.25 -41.39 -7.18
C SER A 18 30.79 -40.92 -7.10
N MET A 19 29.98 -41.44 -6.17
CA MET A 19 28.55 -41.09 -6.12
C MET A 19 28.24 -39.76 -5.43
N LYS A 20 29.13 -39.21 -4.58
CA LYS A 20 28.92 -37.94 -3.91
C LYS A 20 29.19 -36.72 -4.80
N THR A 21 30.14 -36.82 -5.72
CA THR A 21 30.51 -35.73 -6.62
C THR A 21 29.50 -35.52 -7.73
N ALA A 22 28.84 -36.57 -8.22
CA ALA A 22 27.79 -36.43 -9.25
C ALA A 22 26.55 -35.66 -8.78
N ARG A 23 26.18 -35.78 -7.50
CA ARG A 23 25.01 -35.07 -6.94
C ARG A 23 25.19 -33.55 -6.90
N TRP A 24 26.40 -33.04 -6.73
CA TRP A 24 26.71 -31.62 -6.69
C TRP A 24 26.67 -30.95 -8.08
N LEU A 25 26.94 -31.71 -9.14
CA LEU A 25 26.89 -31.19 -10.50
C LEU A 25 25.47 -30.91 -10.98
N TRP A 26 24.46 -31.64 -10.46
CA TRP A 26 23.03 -31.41 -10.81
C TRP A 26 22.33 -30.36 -9.99
N ALA A 27 22.86 -29.97 -8.83
CA ALA A 27 22.25 -29.00 -7.95
C ALA A 27 21.96 -27.63 -8.63
N PRO A 28 22.89 -27.04 -9.41
CA PRO A 28 22.61 -25.78 -10.11
C PRO A 28 21.56 -25.95 -11.21
N PHE A 29 21.53 -27.07 -11.92
CA PHE A 29 20.52 -27.35 -12.95
C PHE A 29 19.13 -27.51 -12.35
N ILE A 30 19.02 -28.21 -11.21
CA ILE A 30 17.76 -28.36 -10.48
C ILE A 30 17.29 -26.98 -9.97
N ALA A 31 18.19 -26.17 -9.43
CA ALA A 31 17.86 -24.80 -8.98
C ALA A 31 17.34 -23.93 -10.13
N ILE A 32 18.02 -23.95 -11.30
CA ILE A 32 17.59 -23.19 -12.48
C ILE A 32 16.23 -23.70 -12.98
N LEU A 33 16.01 -25.00 -13.01
CA LEU A 33 14.74 -25.60 -13.41
C LEU A 33 13.60 -25.16 -12.47
N LEU A 34 13.82 -25.21 -11.16
CA LEU A 34 12.84 -24.77 -10.17
C LEU A 34 12.52 -23.28 -10.29
N ILE A 35 13.52 -22.44 -10.55
CA ILE A 35 13.32 -21.01 -10.82
C ILE A 35 12.51 -20.81 -12.10
N ALA A 36 12.84 -21.53 -13.17
CA ALA A 36 12.12 -21.45 -14.44
C ALA A 36 10.66 -21.92 -14.31
N LEU A 37 10.42 -23.02 -13.59
CA LEU A 37 9.06 -23.50 -13.29
C LEU A 37 8.28 -22.51 -12.42
N GLY A 38 8.92 -21.94 -11.42
CA GLY A 38 8.33 -20.88 -10.58
C GLY A 38 7.94 -19.64 -11.41
N ALA A 39 8.85 -19.18 -12.27
CA ALA A 39 8.58 -18.04 -13.17
C ALA A 39 7.45 -18.35 -14.16
N ALA A 40 7.42 -19.56 -14.71
CA ALA A 40 6.34 -20.01 -15.60
C ALA A 40 5.00 -20.08 -14.86
N ALA A 41 4.97 -20.62 -13.65
CA ALA A 41 3.75 -20.68 -12.82
C ALA A 41 3.22 -19.27 -12.48
N ILE A 42 4.10 -18.33 -12.11
CA ILE A 42 3.76 -16.94 -11.88
C ILE A 42 3.20 -16.31 -13.17
N GLY A 43 3.84 -16.57 -14.32
CA GLY A 43 3.39 -16.07 -15.62
C GLY A 43 2.01 -16.60 -16.01
N VAL A 44 1.73 -17.86 -15.79
CA VAL A 44 0.41 -18.47 -16.02
C VAL A 44 -0.63 -17.90 -15.07
N TYR A 45 -0.30 -17.81 -13.78
CA TYR A 45 -1.21 -17.20 -12.79
C TYR A 45 -1.54 -15.74 -13.14
N SER A 46 -0.53 -14.94 -13.48
CA SER A 46 -0.72 -13.52 -13.81
C SER A 46 -1.59 -13.31 -15.06
N ARG A 47 -1.43 -14.15 -16.09
CA ARG A 47 -2.26 -14.11 -17.32
C ARG A 47 -3.66 -14.66 -17.12
N GLY A 48 -3.82 -15.65 -16.26
CA GLY A 48 -5.10 -16.30 -15.97
C GLY A 48 -5.95 -15.58 -14.92
N ARG A 49 -5.40 -14.56 -14.24
CA ARG A 49 -6.12 -13.82 -13.21
C ARG A 49 -7.26 -13.01 -13.84
N PRO A 50 -8.55 -13.29 -13.47
CA PRO A 50 -9.66 -12.55 -14.04
C PRO A 50 -9.61 -11.08 -13.61
N LEU A 51 -9.87 -10.18 -14.55
CA LEU A 51 -10.03 -8.78 -14.24
C LEU A 51 -11.35 -8.55 -13.50
N PRO A 52 -11.36 -7.68 -12.49
CA PRO A 52 -12.58 -7.38 -11.77
C PRO A 52 -13.55 -6.59 -12.67
N VAL A 53 -14.85 -6.81 -12.47
CA VAL A 53 -15.89 -6.08 -13.22
C VAL A 53 -15.92 -4.61 -12.77
N PRO A 54 -15.98 -3.63 -13.69
CA PRO A 54 -16.27 -2.24 -13.35
C PRO A 54 -17.54 -2.16 -12.52
N THR A 55 -17.58 -1.32 -11.50
CA THR A 55 -18.73 -1.17 -10.62
C THR A 55 -18.87 0.24 -10.09
N SER A 56 -20.09 0.62 -9.76
CA SER A 56 -20.37 1.82 -8.97
C SER A 56 -21.51 1.47 -8.00
N GLN A 57 -21.24 1.63 -6.69
CA GLN A 57 -22.20 1.27 -5.66
C GLN A 57 -22.15 2.23 -4.49
N ARG A 58 -23.29 2.51 -3.88
CA ARG A 58 -23.35 3.21 -2.60
C ARG A 58 -22.93 2.24 -1.49
N LEU A 59 -21.87 2.59 -0.76
CA LEU A 59 -21.43 1.80 0.40
C LEU A 59 -22.17 2.23 1.66
N PHE A 60 -22.27 3.54 1.85
CA PHE A 60 -22.92 4.17 3.00
C PHE A 60 -23.69 5.41 2.52
N GLN A 61 -24.46 6.02 3.41
CA GLN A 61 -25.08 7.31 3.11
C GLN A 61 -24.00 8.32 2.77
N GLY A 62 -24.13 9.01 1.62
CA GLY A 62 -23.16 9.99 1.13
C GLY A 62 -21.82 9.43 0.68
N VAL A 63 -21.67 8.10 0.60
CA VAL A 63 -20.42 7.44 0.17
C VAL A 63 -20.67 6.53 -1.01
N VAL A 64 -19.96 6.78 -2.10
CA VAL A 64 -20.00 5.98 -3.32
C VAL A 64 -18.62 5.40 -3.61
N TYR A 65 -18.56 4.11 -3.84
CA TYR A 65 -17.39 3.42 -4.36
C TYR A 65 -17.54 3.19 -5.85
N THR A 66 -16.50 3.51 -6.60
CA THR A 66 -16.42 3.24 -8.04
C THR A 66 -15.12 2.50 -8.35
N ARG A 67 -15.21 1.39 -9.05
CA ARG A 67 -14.07 0.69 -9.63
C ARG A 67 -14.09 0.86 -11.13
N ARG A 68 -13.01 1.48 -11.67
CA ARG A 68 -12.78 1.59 -13.10
C ARG A 68 -11.74 0.53 -13.52
N VAL A 69 -11.96 -0.07 -14.66
CA VAL A 69 -11.04 -1.05 -15.27
C VAL A 69 -10.78 -0.58 -16.69
N THR A 70 -9.53 -0.38 -17.03
CA THR A 70 -9.11 -0.04 -18.39
C THR A 70 -8.07 -1.04 -18.87
N LEU A 71 -8.05 -1.30 -20.19
CA LEU A 71 -7.09 -2.19 -20.84
C LEU A 71 -6.14 -1.42 -21.75
N ARG A 72 -6.46 -0.17 -22.04
CA ARG A 72 -5.64 0.69 -22.93
C ARG A 72 -5.32 2.00 -22.23
N PRO A 73 -4.10 2.50 -22.35
CA PRO A 73 -2.97 1.94 -23.10
C PRO A 73 -2.40 0.66 -22.47
N ARG A 74 -2.75 0.35 -21.20
CA ARG A 74 -2.33 -0.83 -20.42
C ARG A 74 -3.40 -1.23 -19.42
N PRO A 75 -3.36 -2.47 -18.87
CA PRO A 75 -4.26 -2.88 -17.79
C PRO A 75 -4.07 -1.98 -16.57
N MET A 76 -5.18 -1.39 -16.10
CA MET A 76 -5.19 -0.53 -14.91
C MET A 76 -6.52 -0.65 -14.17
N ILE A 77 -6.45 -0.88 -12.87
CA ILE A 77 -7.61 -0.98 -11.98
C ILE A 77 -7.54 0.17 -10.99
N ILE A 78 -8.59 0.97 -10.96
CA ILE A 78 -8.70 2.20 -10.19
C ILE A 78 -9.86 2.06 -9.22
N HIS A 79 -9.60 2.28 -7.95
CA HIS A 79 -10.55 2.28 -6.86
C HIS A 79 -10.75 3.71 -6.36
N ILE A 80 -12.01 4.17 -6.36
CA ILE A 80 -12.37 5.54 -6.02
C ILE A 80 -13.46 5.48 -4.96
N ILE A 81 -13.25 6.16 -3.85
CA ILE A 81 -14.30 6.47 -2.88
C ILE A 81 -14.57 7.97 -2.96
N THR A 82 -15.82 8.32 -3.24
CA THR A 82 -16.33 9.68 -3.22
C THR A 82 -17.20 9.85 -1.99
N VAL A 83 -16.87 10.83 -1.15
CA VAL A 83 -17.58 11.13 0.10
C VAL A 83 -18.21 12.51 0.00
N ASP A 84 -19.53 12.63 0.17
CA ASP A 84 -20.20 13.93 0.37
C ASP A 84 -19.97 14.37 1.82
N MET A 85 -19.12 15.37 2.01
CA MET A 85 -18.71 15.89 3.31
C MET A 85 -19.85 16.56 4.11
N ARG A 86 -21.03 16.74 3.50
CA ARG A 86 -22.24 17.21 4.16
C ARG A 86 -23.04 16.10 4.85
N THR A 87 -22.59 14.85 4.69
CA THR A 87 -23.24 13.69 5.31
C THR A 87 -23.20 13.81 6.83
N ALA A 88 -24.37 13.69 7.45
CA ALA A 88 -24.47 13.77 8.90
C ALA A 88 -23.72 12.61 9.59
N GLY A 89 -23.05 12.91 10.69
CA GLY A 89 -22.28 11.91 11.47
C GLY A 89 -20.95 11.51 10.87
N LEU A 90 -20.54 12.11 9.74
CA LEU A 90 -19.23 11.88 9.15
C LEU A 90 -18.13 12.47 10.06
N ARG A 91 -17.06 11.74 10.27
CA ARG A 91 -15.85 12.21 10.96
C ARG A 91 -14.61 11.59 10.31
N LEU A 92 -13.57 12.39 10.13
CA LEU A 92 -12.28 11.90 9.65
C LEU A 92 -11.32 11.68 10.82
N LEU A 93 -10.45 10.71 10.67
CA LEU A 93 -9.42 10.35 11.64
C LEU A 93 -8.09 10.14 10.92
N VAL A 94 -7.04 10.80 11.39
CA VAL A 94 -5.66 10.43 11.12
C VAL A 94 -5.17 9.57 12.28
N THR A 95 -4.34 8.56 12.04
CA THR A 95 -3.85 7.64 13.07
C THR A 95 -3.40 8.41 14.33
N PRO A 96 -3.94 8.12 15.51
CA PRO A 96 -3.45 8.71 16.75
C PRO A 96 -2.06 8.15 17.12
N PRO A 97 -1.25 8.91 17.87
CA PRO A 97 0.07 8.42 18.30
C PRO A 97 -0.07 7.31 19.34
N ASP A 98 0.73 6.24 19.19
CA ASP A 98 0.84 5.12 20.14
C ASP A 98 1.75 5.50 21.33
N ALA A 99 2.83 6.25 21.05
CA ALA A 99 3.78 6.72 22.06
C ALA A 99 3.98 8.23 21.95
N ARG A 100 3.81 8.95 23.05
CA ARG A 100 3.99 10.39 23.10
C ARG A 100 5.44 10.76 23.36
N GLY A 101 5.94 11.78 22.65
CA GLY A 101 7.29 12.31 22.84
C GLY A 101 8.41 11.34 22.43
N SER A 102 8.08 10.36 21.59
CA SER A 102 9.03 9.41 21.02
C SER A 102 9.44 9.82 19.62
N ASP A 103 10.69 9.50 19.25
CA ASP A 103 11.19 9.65 17.86
C ASP A 103 10.49 8.68 16.89
N THR A 104 9.77 7.70 17.41
CA THR A 104 8.92 6.77 16.66
C THR A 104 7.53 6.71 17.30
N PRO A 105 6.68 7.74 17.07
CA PRO A 105 5.43 7.90 17.79
C PRO A 105 4.36 6.86 17.41
N LEU A 106 4.58 6.08 16.36
CA LEU A 106 3.62 5.14 15.82
C LEU A 106 4.16 3.70 15.82
N ARG A 107 3.24 2.76 15.89
CA ARG A 107 3.45 1.35 15.61
C ARG A 107 2.92 1.04 14.23
N ALA A 108 3.76 0.42 13.40
CA ALA A 108 3.35 0.01 12.06
C ALA A 108 2.18 -0.98 12.12
N ARG A 109 1.17 -0.74 11.29
CA ARG A 109 -0.01 -1.61 11.17
C ARG A 109 -0.56 -1.59 9.75
N THR A 110 -1.23 -2.65 9.36
CA THR A 110 -1.93 -2.67 8.08
C THR A 110 -3.15 -1.76 8.11
N THR A 111 -3.63 -1.34 6.94
CA THR A 111 -4.86 -0.54 6.85
C THR A 111 -6.07 -1.29 7.41
N SER A 112 -6.10 -2.61 7.24
CA SER A 112 -7.13 -3.46 7.85
C SER A 112 -7.07 -3.46 9.38
N GLN A 113 -5.88 -3.54 9.98
CA GLN A 113 -5.70 -3.46 11.43
C GLN A 113 -6.10 -2.08 11.97
N PHE A 114 -5.67 -1.00 11.30
CA PHE A 114 -6.11 0.35 11.66
C PHE A 114 -7.64 0.47 11.71
N MET A 115 -8.33 -0.06 10.70
CA MET A 115 -9.80 -0.08 10.70
C MET A 115 -10.38 -0.85 11.88
N GLN A 116 -9.85 -2.03 12.20
CA GLN A 116 -10.31 -2.85 13.32
C GLN A 116 -10.09 -2.16 14.68
N GLU A 117 -8.92 -1.56 14.87
CA GLU A 117 -8.55 -0.91 16.13
C GLU A 117 -9.35 0.37 16.39
N THR A 118 -9.63 1.14 15.32
CA THR A 118 -10.29 2.44 15.45
C THR A 118 -11.79 2.40 15.21
N GLY A 119 -12.30 1.35 14.56
CA GLY A 119 -13.71 1.23 14.20
C GLY A 119 -14.16 2.17 13.08
N VAL A 120 -13.25 2.75 12.29
CA VAL A 120 -13.60 3.51 11.09
C VAL A 120 -14.23 2.58 10.04
N GLN A 121 -15.13 3.09 9.21
CA GLN A 121 -15.79 2.29 8.17
C GLN A 121 -15.07 2.34 6.82
N ILE A 122 -14.16 3.30 6.64
CA ILE A 122 -13.33 3.45 5.44
C ILE A 122 -11.93 3.81 5.88
N ALA A 123 -10.91 3.23 5.27
CA ALA A 123 -9.53 3.58 5.52
C ALA A 123 -8.67 3.45 4.26
N VAL A 124 -7.67 4.32 4.16
CA VAL A 124 -6.55 4.20 3.22
C VAL A 124 -5.24 4.41 3.95
N ASN A 125 -4.14 3.88 3.38
CA ASN A 125 -2.80 4.19 3.87
C ASN A 125 -2.52 5.70 3.77
N GLY A 126 -1.61 6.18 4.59
CA GLY A 126 -1.28 7.59 4.70
C GLY A 126 0.03 7.98 4.02
N ASP A 127 0.83 8.76 4.72
CA ASP A 127 2.11 9.31 4.29
C ASP A 127 3.21 8.24 4.17
N GLY A 128 4.29 8.56 3.45
CA GLY A 128 5.54 7.82 3.55
C GLY A 128 6.06 7.80 4.99
N PHE A 129 6.93 6.84 5.32
CA PHE A 129 7.35 6.64 6.70
C PHE A 129 8.77 6.07 6.79
N TYR A 130 9.36 6.16 7.99
CA TYR A 130 10.67 5.62 8.33
C TYR A 130 10.65 4.96 9.72
N PRO A 131 11.58 4.01 9.98
CA PRO A 131 12.44 3.36 8.99
C PRO A 131 11.68 2.45 8.05
N TRP A 132 12.20 2.28 6.84
CA TRP A 132 11.62 1.36 5.86
C TRP A 132 12.71 0.74 4.98
N TRP A 133 12.64 -0.56 4.75
CA TRP A 133 13.39 -1.27 3.71
C TRP A 133 12.66 -2.55 3.28
N SER A 134 13.00 -3.03 2.08
CA SER A 134 12.49 -4.27 1.53
C SER A 134 13.58 -4.88 0.63
N ARG A 135 14.39 -5.78 1.17
CA ARG A 135 15.50 -6.43 0.50
C ARG A 135 15.13 -7.84 0.03
N SER A 136 14.28 -8.53 0.78
CA SER A 136 13.74 -9.84 0.46
C SER A 136 12.45 -10.10 1.22
N LEU A 137 11.79 -11.26 0.96
CA LEU A 137 10.61 -11.69 1.73
C LEU A 137 10.91 -11.98 3.20
N ALA A 138 12.19 -12.22 3.55
CA ALA A 138 12.64 -12.49 4.92
C ALA A 138 13.37 -11.29 5.56
N ASP A 139 13.84 -10.33 4.76
CA ASP A 139 14.54 -9.12 5.22
C ASP A 139 13.80 -7.88 4.74
N TYR A 140 12.84 -7.45 5.52
CA TYR A 140 12.06 -6.23 5.29
C TYR A 140 11.67 -5.59 6.61
N TYR A 141 11.36 -4.33 6.57
CA TYR A 141 10.88 -3.53 7.70
C TYR A 141 9.86 -2.50 7.17
N PRO A 142 8.82 -2.18 7.92
CA PRO A 142 8.45 -2.72 9.23
C PRO A 142 7.65 -4.02 9.13
N HIS A 143 7.67 -4.77 10.22
CA HIS A 143 6.66 -5.75 10.53
C HIS A 143 5.52 -5.08 11.32
N ASP A 144 4.46 -5.82 11.53
CA ASP A 144 3.36 -5.39 12.36
C ASP A 144 3.83 -5.11 13.81
N GLY A 145 3.47 -3.93 14.33
CA GLY A 145 3.88 -3.46 15.65
C GLY A 145 5.26 -2.81 15.75
N ASP A 146 6.06 -2.81 14.68
CA ASP A 146 7.37 -2.17 14.70
C ASP A 146 7.27 -0.64 14.85
N PRO A 147 8.24 0.00 15.55
CA PRO A 147 8.24 1.44 15.74
C PRO A 147 8.58 2.18 14.45
N VAL A 148 7.74 3.17 14.09
CA VAL A 148 7.88 3.98 12.87
C VAL A 148 7.47 5.43 13.13
N HIS A 149 7.87 6.33 12.22
CA HIS A 149 7.38 7.70 12.17
C HIS A 149 6.99 8.11 10.74
N PRO A 150 6.01 9.01 10.54
CA PRO A 150 5.66 9.52 9.23
C PRO A 150 6.78 10.44 8.69
N ARG A 151 6.82 10.64 7.37
CA ARG A 151 7.76 11.56 6.73
C ARG A 151 7.42 13.01 6.99
N GLY A 152 6.16 13.36 6.86
CA GLY A 152 5.68 14.74 6.91
C GLY A 152 4.94 15.07 8.19
N PHE A 153 4.48 16.32 8.27
CA PHE A 153 3.72 16.84 9.40
C PHE A 153 2.46 16.01 9.67
N THR A 154 2.27 15.64 10.93
CA THR A 154 1.11 14.83 11.31
C THR A 154 0.49 15.27 12.62
N ALA A 155 -0.85 15.36 12.62
CA ALA A 155 -1.66 15.65 13.80
C ALA A 155 -2.90 14.74 13.82
N SER A 156 -3.35 14.39 15.00
CA SER A 156 -4.59 13.63 15.21
C SER A 156 -5.35 14.19 16.41
N GLN A 157 -6.63 14.52 16.18
CA GLN A 157 -7.57 14.99 17.20
C GLN A 157 -7.04 16.16 18.03
N GLY A 158 -6.40 17.14 17.36
CA GLY A 158 -5.82 18.33 17.97
C GLY A 158 -4.44 18.12 18.61
N LYS A 159 -3.84 16.93 18.46
CA LYS A 159 -2.49 16.64 18.96
C LYS A 159 -1.52 16.54 17.79
N ILE A 160 -0.59 17.49 17.70
CA ILE A 160 0.56 17.38 16.81
C ILE A 160 1.52 16.40 17.46
N TYR A 161 1.95 15.37 16.75
CA TYR A 161 2.86 14.38 17.27
C TYR A 161 4.07 14.11 16.36
N TRP A 162 4.07 14.67 15.15
CA TRP A 162 5.23 14.64 14.28
C TRP A 162 5.37 15.95 13.53
N THR A 163 6.57 16.48 13.49
CA THR A 163 6.94 17.67 12.74
C THR A 163 8.23 17.40 11.97
N THR A 164 8.40 18.11 10.86
CA THR A 164 9.59 18.01 10.00
C THR A 164 9.91 19.38 9.43
N ASP A 165 11.18 19.64 9.15
CA ASP A 165 11.63 20.84 8.45
C ASP A 165 11.38 20.75 6.93
N ALA A 166 11.09 19.55 6.41
CA ALA A 166 10.78 19.36 5.02
C ALA A 166 9.35 19.87 4.71
N SER A 167 9.23 20.64 3.63
CA SER A 167 7.94 21.15 3.16
C SER A 167 7.22 20.10 2.33
N PHE A 168 6.40 19.29 2.99
CA PHE A 168 5.49 18.35 2.33
C PHE A 168 4.08 18.96 2.21
N PRO A 169 3.35 18.74 1.10
CA PRO A 169 1.94 19.06 1.04
C PRO A 169 1.22 18.31 2.16
N THR A 170 0.39 19.04 2.90
CA THR A 170 -0.31 18.50 4.07
C THR A 170 -1.79 18.83 3.98
N LEU A 171 -2.62 17.80 4.02
CA LEU A 171 -4.07 17.96 4.13
C LEU A 171 -4.44 18.16 5.60
N TYR A 172 -4.96 19.34 5.91
CA TYR A 172 -5.52 19.69 7.20
C TYR A 172 -7.03 19.48 7.21
N ILE A 173 -7.51 18.86 8.27
CA ILE A 173 -8.91 18.51 8.45
C ILE A 173 -9.35 19.08 9.79
N SER A 174 -10.28 20.03 9.79
CA SER A 174 -10.80 20.61 11.03
C SER A 174 -11.69 19.62 11.79
N SER A 175 -11.99 19.93 13.06
CA SER A 175 -12.95 19.15 13.87
C SER A 175 -14.38 19.17 13.29
N ARG A 176 -14.67 20.07 12.34
CA ARG A 176 -15.93 20.15 11.59
C ARG A 176 -15.82 19.59 10.18
N ASN A 177 -14.76 18.82 9.89
CA ASN A 177 -14.47 18.22 8.59
C ASN A 177 -14.21 19.21 7.44
N SER A 178 -13.86 20.47 7.72
CA SER A 178 -13.38 21.37 6.67
C SER A 178 -11.98 20.93 6.22
N LEU A 179 -11.77 20.91 4.91
CA LEU A 179 -10.55 20.45 4.25
C LEU A 179 -9.75 21.64 3.73
N SER A 180 -8.44 21.68 3.96
CA SER A 180 -7.51 22.68 3.44
C SER A 180 -6.12 22.13 3.26
N PHE A 181 -5.37 22.68 2.31
CA PHE A 181 -3.90 22.53 2.23
C PHE A 181 -3.17 23.73 2.85
N ASP A 182 -3.89 24.77 3.27
CA ASP A 182 -3.33 25.88 4.03
C ASP A 182 -3.30 25.52 5.51
N ALA A 183 -2.13 25.72 6.14
CA ALA A 183 -1.90 25.37 7.54
C ALA A 183 -2.74 26.26 8.48
N PRO A 184 -3.66 25.71 9.30
CA PRO A 184 -4.37 26.48 10.31
C PRO A 184 -3.49 26.70 11.54
N ALA A 185 -3.82 27.71 12.35
CA ALA A 185 -3.12 27.97 13.62
C ALA A 185 -3.20 26.78 14.59
N HIS A 186 -4.30 26.04 14.57
CA HIS A 186 -4.54 24.88 15.45
C HIS A 186 -5.02 23.68 14.61
N PRO A 187 -4.09 22.85 14.08
CA PRO A 187 -4.43 21.65 13.33
C PRO A 187 -5.20 20.64 14.19
N TYR A 188 -6.35 20.14 13.70
CA TYR A 188 -7.09 19.09 14.40
C TYR A 188 -6.65 17.69 13.91
N ASN A 189 -6.81 17.40 12.62
CA ASN A 189 -6.16 16.26 11.96
C ASN A 189 -5.31 16.81 10.82
N ALA A 190 -4.15 16.22 10.61
CA ALA A 190 -3.25 16.56 9.51
C ALA A 190 -2.51 15.33 9.03
N ILE A 191 -2.42 15.17 7.72
CA ILE A 191 -1.69 14.10 7.06
C ILE A 191 -0.95 14.66 5.86
N SER A 192 0.32 14.33 5.76
CA SER A 192 1.16 14.77 4.64
C SER A 192 1.19 13.75 3.51
N GLY A 193 1.71 14.16 2.39
CA GLY A 193 1.94 13.32 1.22
C GLY A 193 3.04 13.91 0.34
N ASP A 194 3.32 13.28 -0.80
CA ASP A 194 4.35 13.74 -1.74
C ASP A 194 4.18 13.07 -3.09
N PRO A 195 4.08 13.87 -4.17
CA PRO A 195 3.95 15.33 -4.23
C PRO A 195 2.50 15.83 -4.21
N MET A 196 2.34 17.15 -4.19
CA MET A 196 1.08 17.79 -4.59
C MET A 196 0.78 17.42 -6.05
N LEU A 197 -0.47 17.03 -6.34
CA LEU A 197 -0.92 16.67 -7.69
C LEU A 197 -1.66 17.80 -8.37
N LEU A 198 -2.56 18.46 -7.62
CA LEU A 198 -3.39 19.56 -8.14
C LEU A 198 -3.40 20.75 -7.19
N SER A 199 -3.34 21.94 -7.75
CA SER A 199 -3.63 23.19 -7.07
C SER A 199 -4.62 24.02 -7.89
N GLY A 200 -5.73 24.42 -7.29
CA GLY A 200 -6.77 25.21 -7.98
C GLY A 200 -7.41 24.51 -9.19
N GLY A 201 -7.40 23.16 -9.25
CA GLY A 201 -7.91 22.37 -10.37
C GLY A 201 -6.90 22.17 -11.50
N THR A 202 -5.68 22.71 -11.37
CA THR A 202 -4.61 22.60 -12.37
C THR A 202 -3.56 21.59 -11.90
N PRO A 203 -3.14 20.62 -12.74
CA PRO A 203 -2.05 19.74 -12.41
C PRO A 203 -0.75 20.51 -12.13
N MET A 204 -0.02 20.06 -11.13
CA MET A 204 1.29 20.61 -10.81
C MET A 204 2.27 20.38 -11.97
N PRO A 205 3.20 21.29 -12.23
CA PRO A 205 4.23 21.10 -13.23
C PRO A 205 5.22 19.99 -12.82
N ASN A 206 5.89 19.40 -13.80
CA ASN A 206 6.99 18.44 -13.58
C ASN A 206 6.62 17.18 -12.79
N LEU A 207 5.36 16.77 -12.82
CA LEU A 207 4.97 15.48 -12.30
C LEU A 207 5.59 14.36 -13.15
N ASP A 208 6.12 13.35 -12.48
CA ASP A 208 6.66 12.17 -13.15
C ASP A 208 5.60 11.51 -14.05
N ASP A 209 5.98 11.20 -15.29
CA ASP A 209 5.16 10.55 -16.31
C ASP A 209 5.76 9.23 -16.82
N THR A 210 6.76 8.69 -16.13
CA THR A 210 7.48 7.48 -16.52
C THR A 210 7.24 6.30 -15.59
N ASP A 211 7.26 6.55 -14.29
CA ASP A 211 7.25 5.50 -13.27
C ASP A 211 5.84 5.00 -12.94
N LEU A 212 5.56 3.77 -13.38
CA LEU A 212 4.31 3.08 -13.11
C LEU A 212 4.34 2.40 -11.75
N HIS A 213 3.53 2.88 -10.82
CA HIS A 213 3.42 2.32 -9.47
C HIS A 213 1.97 2.17 -9.03
N PRO A 214 1.67 1.27 -8.07
CA PRO A 214 0.49 1.44 -7.24
C PRO A 214 0.55 2.81 -6.58
N ARG A 215 -0.55 3.54 -6.58
CA ARG A 215 -0.62 4.89 -6.01
C ARG A 215 -1.83 5.03 -5.12
N THR A 216 -1.70 5.86 -4.10
CA THR A 216 -2.80 6.33 -3.27
C THR A 216 -2.85 7.84 -3.34
N ALA A 217 -4.03 8.41 -3.54
CA ALA A 217 -4.22 9.86 -3.55
C ALA A 217 -5.44 10.28 -2.75
N VAL A 218 -5.36 11.47 -2.20
CA VAL A 218 -6.46 12.17 -1.56
C VAL A 218 -6.63 13.54 -2.20
N GLY A 219 -7.86 13.96 -2.41
CA GLY A 219 -8.17 15.29 -2.93
C GLY A 219 -9.60 15.69 -2.63
N TYR A 220 -9.93 16.95 -2.86
CA TYR A 220 -11.26 17.44 -2.64
C TYR A 220 -11.72 18.44 -3.71
N ALA A 221 -13.04 18.53 -3.89
CA ALA A 221 -13.66 19.49 -4.77
C ALA A 221 -13.58 20.91 -4.20
N ARG A 222 -13.73 21.91 -5.06
CA ARG A 222 -13.51 23.35 -4.82
C ARG A 222 -14.01 23.91 -3.51
N ASN A 223 -15.19 23.52 -3.10
CA ASN A 223 -15.82 24.01 -1.87
C ASN A 223 -15.72 23.03 -0.70
N GLY A 224 -14.82 22.04 -0.79
CA GLY A 224 -14.68 21.00 0.22
C GLY A 224 -15.88 20.05 0.34
N ARG A 225 -16.84 20.10 -0.61
CA ARG A 225 -18.04 19.27 -0.54
C ARG A 225 -17.75 17.80 -0.76
N TYR A 226 -16.88 17.47 -1.70
CA TYR A 226 -16.55 16.08 -2.02
C TYR A 226 -15.10 15.79 -1.69
N LEU A 227 -14.89 14.77 -0.89
CA LEU A 227 -13.58 14.17 -0.67
C LEU A 227 -13.44 12.96 -1.60
N TYR A 228 -12.29 12.84 -2.25
CA TYR A 228 -11.93 11.72 -3.10
C TYR A 228 -10.76 10.97 -2.48
N LEU A 229 -10.94 9.68 -2.26
CA LEU A 229 -9.87 8.75 -1.97
C LEU A 229 -9.69 7.86 -3.19
N VAL A 230 -8.48 7.79 -3.70
CA VAL A 230 -8.15 7.02 -4.90
C VAL A 230 -7.01 6.07 -4.60
N VAL A 231 -7.18 4.80 -4.94
CA VAL A 231 -6.11 3.80 -4.97
C VAL A 231 -6.07 3.18 -6.35
N VAL A 232 -4.89 3.13 -6.94
CA VAL A 232 -4.64 2.45 -8.21
C VAL A 232 -3.76 1.25 -7.95
N ASP A 233 -4.21 0.07 -8.35
CA ASP A 233 -3.39 -1.14 -8.31
C ASP A 233 -2.23 -1.03 -9.28
N GLY A 234 -1.12 -1.71 -8.98
CA GLY A 234 0.05 -1.70 -9.85
C GLY A 234 1.02 -2.82 -9.55
N ARG A 235 2.15 -2.86 -10.30
CA ARG A 235 3.18 -3.90 -10.18
C ARG A 235 2.66 -5.33 -10.39
N GLN A 236 1.52 -5.49 -11.05
CA GLN A 236 0.86 -6.76 -11.33
C GLN A 236 0.63 -6.89 -12.83
N PRO A 237 1.62 -7.42 -13.59
CA PRO A 237 1.53 -7.57 -15.05
C PRO A 237 0.26 -8.30 -15.47
N PHE A 238 -0.39 -7.85 -16.55
CA PHE A 238 -1.65 -8.37 -17.09
C PHE A 238 -2.89 -8.13 -16.21
N TYR A 239 -2.73 -7.65 -14.97
CA TYR A 239 -3.83 -7.33 -14.07
C TYR A 239 -3.95 -5.81 -13.86
N SER A 240 -2.91 -5.17 -13.34
CA SER A 240 -2.80 -3.71 -13.21
C SER A 240 -1.34 -3.31 -13.12
N GLU A 241 -0.87 -2.52 -14.07
CA GLU A 241 0.54 -2.14 -14.15
C GLU A 241 0.88 -0.94 -13.27
N GLY A 242 -0.12 -0.12 -12.97
CA GLY A 242 0.03 1.10 -12.18
C GLY A 242 -0.24 2.36 -12.98
N ILE A 243 0.03 3.49 -12.33
CA ILE A 243 -0.23 4.83 -12.86
C ILE A 243 0.97 5.74 -12.57
N THR A 244 1.30 6.67 -13.50
CA THR A 244 2.27 7.74 -13.26
C THR A 244 1.66 8.84 -12.40
N LEU A 245 2.47 9.73 -11.82
CA LEU A 245 1.95 10.88 -11.06
C LEU A 245 1.17 11.84 -11.94
N LYS A 246 1.62 12.05 -13.17
CA LYS A 246 0.95 12.91 -14.17
C LYS A 246 -0.45 12.38 -14.54
N GLU A 247 -0.55 11.07 -14.80
CA GLU A 247 -1.84 10.42 -15.07
C GLU A 247 -2.75 10.45 -13.84
N LEU A 248 -2.19 10.27 -12.63
CA LEU A 248 -2.94 10.34 -11.39
C LEU A 248 -3.51 11.75 -11.17
N ALA A 249 -2.75 12.80 -11.47
CA ALA A 249 -3.24 14.18 -11.45
C ALA A 249 -4.39 14.38 -12.46
N GLN A 250 -4.25 13.88 -13.70
CA GLN A 250 -5.31 13.95 -14.71
C GLN A 250 -6.57 13.18 -14.26
N LEU A 251 -6.40 12.03 -13.62
CA LEU A 251 -7.50 11.28 -13.02
C LEU A 251 -8.22 12.12 -11.96
N MET A 252 -7.49 12.78 -11.05
CA MET A 252 -8.07 13.65 -10.03
C MET A 252 -8.82 14.84 -10.63
N VAL A 253 -8.31 15.45 -11.72
CA VAL A 253 -9.05 16.47 -12.49
C VAL A 253 -10.36 15.90 -13.03
N SER A 254 -10.34 14.69 -13.60
CA SER A 254 -11.53 14.03 -14.17
C SER A 254 -12.62 13.73 -13.14
N LEU A 255 -12.24 13.66 -11.85
CA LEU A 255 -13.16 13.51 -10.71
C LEU A 255 -13.70 14.85 -10.22
N GLY A 256 -13.20 15.97 -10.73
CA GLY A 256 -13.58 17.31 -10.30
C GLY A 256 -12.82 17.82 -9.07
N ALA A 257 -11.71 17.16 -8.70
CA ALA A 257 -10.87 17.65 -7.61
C ALA A 257 -10.22 18.98 -7.99
N GLN A 258 -10.13 19.89 -7.02
CA GLN A 258 -9.40 21.13 -7.16
C GLN A 258 -8.05 21.10 -6.45
N TYR A 259 -7.99 20.38 -5.38
CA TYR A 259 -6.75 20.14 -4.64
C TYR A 259 -6.59 18.65 -4.46
N ALA A 260 -5.40 18.14 -4.70
CA ALA A 260 -5.10 16.73 -4.50
C ALA A 260 -3.61 16.55 -4.25
N MET A 261 -3.27 15.55 -3.44
CA MET A 261 -1.89 15.09 -3.22
C MET A 261 -1.79 13.59 -3.34
N ASN A 262 -0.61 13.12 -3.71
CA ASN A 262 -0.25 11.72 -3.62
C ASN A 262 0.13 11.39 -2.17
N LEU A 263 -0.36 10.25 -1.67
CA LEU A 263 0.04 9.62 -0.42
C LEU A 263 1.13 8.57 -0.71
N ASP A 264 1.52 7.78 0.31
CA ASP A 264 2.46 6.70 0.06
C ASP A 264 1.90 5.69 -0.94
N GLY A 265 2.79 5.22 -1.81
CA GLY A 265 2.47 4.35 -2.92
C GLY A 265 3.08 2.95 -2.81
N GLY A 266 3.17 2.27 -3.94
CA GLY A 266 3.81 0.96 -4.02
C GLY A 266 3.10 -0.09 -3.16
N GLY A 267 3.85 -0.79 -2.32
CA GLY A 267 3.31 -1.83 -1.43
C GLY A 267 2.37 -1.32 -0.35
N SER A 268 2.41 -0.01 -0.05
CA SER A 268 1.55 0.63 0.95
C SER A 268 0.12 0.87 0.45
N SER A 269 -0.07 0.97 -0.88
CA SER A 269 -1.36 1.34 -1.48
C SER A 269 -2.46 0.36 -1.11
N THR A 270 -3.31 0.76 -0.18
CA THR A 270 -4.39 -0.07 0.36
C THR A 270 -5.65 0.75 0.63
N MET A 271 -6.80 0.23 0.22
CA MET A 271 -8.13 0.79 0.49
C MET A 271 -9.01 -0.27 1.11
N VAL A 272 -9.54 0.02 2.29
CA VAL A 272 -10.35 -0.92 3.07
C VAL A 272 -11.68 -0.28 3.45
N VAL A 273 -12.74 -1.07 3.44
CA VAL A 273 -14.07 -0.68 3.92
C VAL A 273 -14.61 -1.72 4.88
N ALA A 274 -15.47 -1.30 5.79
CA ALA A 274 -16.20 -2.23 6.65
C ALA A 274 -17.18 -3.05 5.81
N GLY A 275 -17.13 -4.37 5.94
CA GLY A 275 -18.14 -5.29 5.41
C GLY A 275 -19.43 -5.20 6.22
N THR A 276 -20.48 -5.89 5.75
CA THR A 276 -21.76 -5.98 6.46
C THR A 276 -21.66 -6.66 7.83
N ASP A 277 -20.61 -7.47 8.02
CA ASP A 277 -20.25 -8.11 9.28
C ASP A 277 -19.33 -7.24 10.17
N GLY A 278 -19.05 -6.00 9.73
CA GLY A 278 -18.15 -5.07 10.41
C GLY A 278 -16.65 -5.37 10.23
N LYS A 279 -16.29 -6.44 9.53
CA LYS A 279 -14.90 -6.80 9.30
C LYS A 279 -14.30 -6.02 8.15
N PRO A 280 -12.97 -5.77 8.16
CA PRO A 280 -12.29 -5.14 7.04
C PRO A 280 -12.43 -5.93 5.74
N ARG A 281 -12.79 -5.24 4.68
CA ARG A 281 -12.81 -5.75 3.32
C ARG A 281 -11.90 -4.90 2.45
N ILE A 282 -10.81 -5.45 1.99
CA ILE A 282 -9.87 -4.78 1.08
C ILE A 282 -10.54 -4.67 -0.30
N LEU A 283 -10.54 -3.48 -0.87
CA LEU A 283 -11.18 -3.20 -2.16
C LEU A 283 -10.23 -3.37 -3.34
N ASN A 284 -8.96 -3.06 -3.14
CA ASN A 284 -7.91 -3.14 -4.14
C ASN A 284 -7.09 -4.43 -4.02
N SER A 285 -6.01 -4.55 -4.78
CA SER A 285 -5.05 -5.66 -4.67
C SER A 285 -3.70 -5.15 -4.19
N PRO A 286 -3.48 -5.03 -2.86
CA PRO A 286 -2.21 -4.60 -2.32
C PRO A 286 -1.08 -5.53 -2.79
N ILE A 287 0.16 -5.01 -2.83
CA ILE A 287 1.31 -5.73 -3.42
C ILE A 287 2.59 -5.54 -2.61
N ASP A 288 2.50 -5.65 -1.29
CA ASP A 288 3.71 -5.56 -0.47
C ASP A 288 4.70 -6.68 -0.80
N ASN A 289 5.99 -6.32 -0.93
CA ASN A 289 7.05 -7.24 -1.34
C ASN A 289 6.72 -8.07 -2.59
N TYR A 290 5.97 -7.47 -3.54
CA TYR A 290 5.52 -8.12 -4.77
C TYR A 290 4.61 -9.35 -4.55
N VAL A 291 4.00 -9.50 -3.38
CA VAL A 291 3.03 -10.56 -3.07
C VAL A 291 1.61 -10.01 -3.26
N PRO A 292 0.86 -10.45 -4.29
CA PRO A 292 -0.50 -9.98 -4.53
C PRO A 292 -1.44 -10.28 -3.34
N GLY A 293 -2.22 -9.28 -2.94
CA GLY A 293 -3.14 -9.36 -1.81
C GLY A 293 -2.50 -9.09 -0.44
N ARG A 294 -1.17 -8.91 -0.36
CA ARG A 294 -0.48 -8.62 0.89
C ARG A 294 -0.49 -7.11 1.16
N GLU A 295 -1.07 -6.73 2.31
CA GLU A 295 -0.95 -5.38 2.85
C GLU A 295 0.43 -5.16 3.48
N ARG A 296 0.95 -3.94 3.40
CA ARG A 296 2.14 -3.50 4.15
C ARG A 296 1.69 -2.85 5.45
N PRO A 297 2.34 -3.19 6.60
CA PRO A 297 2.25 -2.35 7.78
C PRO A 297 2.86 -0.97 7.50
N VAL A 298 2.12 0.09 7.76
CA VAL A 298 2.53 1.48 7.51
C VAL A 298 2.37 2.32 8.77
N ALA A 299 2.95 3.53 8.79
CA ALA A 299 2.92 4.38 9.98
C ALA A 299 1.53 4.97 10.25
N ASN A 300 0.95 5.65 9.27
CA ASN A 300 -0.30 6.36 9.46
C ASN A 300 -1.33 6.09 8.35
N HIS A 301 -2.56 6.43 8.63
CA HIS A 301 -3.72 6.17 7.80
C HIS A 301 -4.66 7.35 7.84
N LEU A 302 -5.49 7.47 6.80
CA LEU A 302 -6.67 8.32 6.80
C LEU A 302 -7.92 7.44 6.88
N GLY A 303 -8.66 7.58 7.97
CA GLY A 303 -9.89 6.85 8.24
C GLY A 303 -11.12 7.75 8.23
N ILE A 304 -12.28 7.16 7.96
CA ILE A 304 -13.57 7.85 7.95
C ILE A 304 -14.59 7.05 8.74
N TYR A 305 -15.15 7.70 9.75
CA TYR A 305 -16.40 7.25 10.37
C TYR A 305 -17.58 7.75 9.53
N VAL A 306 -18.50 6.87 9.23
CA VAL A 306 -19.74 7.20 8.51
C VAL A 306 -20.90 7.02 9.47
N GLY A 307 -21.67 8.08 9.71
CA GLY A 307 -22.84 8.01 10.58
C GLY A 307 -23.89 7.04 10.02
N GLY A 308 -24.24 6.05 10.82
CA GLY A 308 -25.16 4.98 10.48
C GLY A 308 -24.45 3.61 10.45
N LYS A 309 -25.17 2.56 10.87
CA LYS A 309 -24.72 1.18 10.64
C LYS A 309 -24.69 0.91 9.14
N PRO A 310 -23.73 0.08 8.65
CA PRO A 310 -23.71 -0.35 7.25
C PRO A 310 -25.00 -1.04 6.83
#